data_d7962a5c5be6138d182cd42ff35113b1
#
_entry.id   d7962a5c5be6138d182cd42ff35113b1
#
_cell.length_a   1.000
_cell.length_b   1.000
_cell.length_c   1.000
_cell.angle_alpha   90.00
_cell.angle_beta   90.00
_cell.angle_gamma   90.00
#
_symmetry.space_group_name_H-M   'P 1'
#
loop_
_entity.id
_entity.type
_entity.pdbx_description
1 polymer ?
#
loop_
_entity_poly.entity_id
_entity_poly.type
_entity_poly.pdbx_seq_one_letter_code
_entity_poly.pdbx_strand_id
1 'polypeptide(L)'
;MKTIANEYKEYITEKTRIAGCGLELTAYSFENSYQARVLEELNSNFVSIVLVKFHDGKSSIKDMFFHLTNEQLNEQLEEIKNYE
;
A
#
# COMPACT_ATOMS: atom_id res chain seq x y z
N MET A 1 15.34 4.74 4.73
CA MET A 1 14.99 3.42 5.24
C MET A 1 13.84 2.84 4.42
N LYS A 2 13.93 1.58 4.06
CA LYS A 2 12.85 0.95 3.32
C LYS A 2 11.76 0.49 4.28
N THR A 3 10.52 0.83 3.96
CA THR A 3 9.36 0.46 4.74
C THR A 3 8.51 -0.62 4.05
N ILE A 4 9.06 -1.22 2.98
CA ILE A 4 8.36 -2.29 2.27
C ILE A 4 8.23 -3.51 3.17
N ALA A 5 7.01 -4.00 3.31
CA ALA A 5 6.73 -5.17 4.12
C ALA A 5 7.17 -6.42 3.38
N ASN A 6 8.29 -7.01 3.78
CA ASN A 6 8.85 -8.19 3.11
C ASN A 6 7.90 -9.39 3.12
N GLU A 7 7.05 -9.49 4.13
CA GLU A 7 6.10 -10.60 4.28
C GLU A 7 5.04 -10.60 3.18
N TYR A 8 4.81 -9.45 2.55
CA TYR A 8 3.77 -9.30 1.54
C TYR A 8 4.35 -9.06 0.16
N LYS A 9 5.63 -9.36 -0.01
CA LYS A 9 6.35 -9.15 -1.25
C LYS A 9 5.69 -9.82 -2.46
N GLU A 10 5.11 -10.99 -2.26
CA GLU A 10 4.46 -11.76 -3.33
C GLU A 10 3.18 -11.09 -3.84
N TYR A 11 2.63 -10.14 -3.10
CA TYR A 11 1.42 -9.43 -3.49
C TYR A 11 1.69 -8.14 -4.27
N ILE A 12 2.96 -7.77 -4.42
CA ILE A 12 3.33 -6.55 -5.13
C ILE A 12 3.05 -6.69 -6.62
N THR A 13 2.18 -5.82 -7.13
CA THR A 13 1.82 -5.81 -8.56
C THR A 13 2.34 -4.59 -9.29
N GLU A 14 2.74 -3.56 -8.55
CA GLU A 14 3.29 -2.35 -9.13
C GLU A 14 4.29 -1.72 -8.17
N LYS A 15 5.39 -1.22 -8.72
CA LYS A 15 6.36 -0.46 -7.95
C LYS A 15 6.89 0.65 -8.83
N THR A 16 6.56 1.88 -8.48
CA THR A 16 6.87 3.04 -9.30
C THR A 16 7.42 4.17 -8.45
N ARG A 17 8.48 4.81 -8.93
CA ARG A 17 9.00 6.03 -8.32
C ARG A 17 8.40 7.22 -9.06
N ILE A 18 7.78 8.12 -8.33
CA ILE A 18 7.18 9.31 -8.91
C ILE A 18 8.26 10.37 -9.07
N ALA A 19 8.57 10.73 -10.33
CA ALA A 19 9.63 11.65 -10.65
C ALA A 19 9.37 13.05 -10.07
N GLY A 20 10.39 13.64 -9.50
CA GLY A 20 10.34 15.02 -9.00
C GLY A 20 9.72 15.18 -7.62
N CYS A 21 9.11 14.14 -7.06
CA CYS A 21 8.43 14.24 -5.77
C CYS A 21 9.13 13.49 -4.65
N GLY A 22 10.08 12.63 -4.97
CA GLY A 22 10.74 11.79 -3.98
C GLY A 22 9.81 10.77 -3.35
N LEU A 23 8.75 10.41 -4.07
CA LEU A 23 7.78 9.43 -3.60
C LEU A 23 7.96 8.11 -4.34
N GLU A 24 7.73 7.03 -3.64
CA GLU A 24 7.72 5.69 -4.22
C GLU A 24 6.36 5.05 -3.94
N LEU A 25 5.73 4.53 -4.98
CA LEU A 25 4.45 3.84 -4.87
C LEU A 25 4.66 2.34 -4.99
N THR A 26 4.15 1.59 -4.03
CA THR A 26 4.14 0.12 -4.09
C THR A 26 2.71 -0.34 -3.92
N ALA A 27 2.18 -1.06 -4.89
CA ALA A 27 0.82 -1.56 -4.85
C ALA A 27 0.81 -3.04 -4.48
N TYR A 28 0.11 -3.36 -3.40
CA TYR A 28 -0.09 -4.73 -2.94
C TYR A 28 -1.51 -5.14 -3.29
N SER A 29 -1.65 -6.10 -4.22
CA SER A 29 -2.96 -6.55 -4.69
C SER A 29 -3.28 -7.91 -4.06
N PHE A 30 -4.41 -7.99 -3.37
CA PHE A 30 -4.82 -9.19 -2.67
C PHE A 30 -5.93 -9.91 -3.43
N GLU A 31 -6.16 -11.18 -3.08
CA GLU A 31 -7.15 -12.01 -3.76
C GLU A 31 -8.60 -11.58 -3.51
N ASN A 32 -8.83 -10.81 -2.47
CA ASN A 32 -10.16 -10.31 -2.11
C ASN A 32 -10.58 -9.06 -2.88
N SER A 33 -9.88 -8.72 -3.96
CA SER A 33 -10.11 -7.54 -4.80
C SER A 33 -9.74 -6.21 -4.17
N TYR A 34 -9.11 -6.22 -3.01
CA TYR A 34 -8.54 -5.02 -2.40
C TYR A 34 -7.11 -4.82 -2.84
N GLN A 35 -6.72 -3.56 -2.97
CA GLN A 35 -5.35 -3.19 -3.26
C GLN A 35 -4.92 -2.11 -2.29
N ALA A 36 -3.76 -2.30 -1.67
CA ALA A 36 -3.16 -1.30 -0.81
C ALA A 36 -2.07 -0.58 -1.61
N ARG A 37 -2.28 0.70 -1.88
CA ARG A 37 -1.29 1.53 -2.56
C ARG A 37 -0.49 2.26 -1.50
N VAL A 38 0.73 1.81 -1.30
CA VAL A 38 1.61 2.34 -0.26
C VAL A 38 2.50 3.43 -0.84
N LEU A 39 2.40 4.61 -0.26
CA LEU A 39 3.22 5.76 -0.66
C LEU A 39 4.30 5.99 0.37
N GLU A 40 5.54 5.99 -0.07
CA GLU A 40 6.71 6.15 0.79
C GLU A 40 7.55 7.34 0.33
N GLU A 41 7.79 8.27 1.24
CA GLU A 41 8.71 9.38 0.98
C GLU A 41 10.13 8.94 1.31
N LEU A 42 11.08 9.29 0.44
CA LEU A 42 12.47 8.85 0.60
C LEU A 42 13.12 9.30 1.90
N ASN A 43 12.71 10.45 2.43
CA ASN A 43 13.30 11.02 3.63
C ASN A 43 12.40 10.93 4.87
N SER A 44 11.41 10.04 4.84
CA SER A 44 10.48 9.88 5.92
C SER A 44 10.52 8.48 6.48
N ASN A 45 10.21 8.34 7.77
CA ASN A 45 10.08 7.05 8.42
C ASN A 45 8.63 6.58 8.45
N PHE A 46 7.74 7.33 7.78
CA PHE A 46 6.32 7.04 7.76
C PHE A 46 5.85 6.79 6.34
N VAL A 47 4.80 5.98 6.21
CA VAL A 47 4.17 5.72 4.93
C VAL A 47 2.69 6.02 5.00
N SER A 48 2.07 6.14 3.83
CA SER A 48 0.62 6.30 3.72
C SER A 48 0.07 5.17 2.87
N ILE A 49 -1.17 4.78 3.12
CA ILE A 49 -1.85 3.76 2.33
C ILE A 49 -3.12 4.34 1.76
N VAL A 50 -3.35 4.13 0.47
CA VAL A 50 -4.64 4.38 -0.17
C VAL A 50 -5.25 3.01 -0.43
N LEU A 51 -6.37 2.73 0.24
CA LEU A 51 -7.06 1.45 0.10
C LEU A 51 -8.05 1.53 -1.06
N VAL A 52 -7.88 0.63 -2.02
CA VAL A 52 -8.69 0.60 -3.24
C VAL A 52 -9.40 -0.74 -3.33
N LYS A 53 -10.67 -0.70 -3.73
CA LYS A 53 -11.45 -1.90 -4.00
C LYS A 53 -11.78 -1.96 -5.48
N PHE A 54 -11.55 -3.10 -6.11
CA PHE A 54 -11.91 -3.33 -7.50
C PHE A 54 -13.24 -4.07 -7.58
N HIS A 55 -14.12 -3.63 -8.46
CA HIS A 55 -15.43 -4.22 -8.65
C HIS A 55 -15.90 -3.98 -10.08
N ASP A 56 -16.19 -5.05 -10.81
CA ASP A 56 -16.69 -4.99 -12.20
C ASP A 56 -15.81 -4.15 -13.12
N GLY A 57 -14.50 -4.28 -12.99
CA GLY A 57 -13.56 -3.54 -13.82
C GLY A 57 -13.37 -2.09 -13.41
N LYS A 58 -13.99 -1.67 -12.30
CA LYS A 58 -13.86 -0.32 -11.77
C LYS A 58 -13.16 -0.36 -10.44
N SER A 59 -12.53 0.75 -10.06
CA SER A 59 -11.89 0.87 -8.77
C SER A 59 -12.49 2.03 -8.00
N SER A 60 -12.51 1.90 -6.67
CA SER A 60 -12.96 2.98 -5.80
C SER A 60 -12.07 3.03 -4.58
N ILE A 61 -11.80 4.24 -4.09
CA ILE A 61 -11.02 4.44 -2.88
C ILE A 61 -11.96 4.20 -1.70
N LYS A 62 -11.55 3.28 -0.80
CA LYS A 62 -12.36 2.93 0.36
C LYS A 62 -11.88 3.59 1.63
N ASP A 63 -10.58 3.85 1.74
CA ASP A 63 -10.03 4.47 2.94
C ASP A 63 -8.64 4.99 2.65
N MET A 64 -8.12 5.82 3.55
CA MET A 64 -6.77 6.34 3.47
C MET A 64 -6.18 6.34 4.87
N PHE A 65 -4.94 5.89 4.99
CA PHE A 65 -4.22 5.85 6.26
C PHE A 65 -2.93 6.66 6.12
N PHE A 66 -2.63 7.48 7.11
CA PHE A 66 -1.49 8.38 7.06
C PHE A 66 -0.58 8.17 8.28
N HIS A 67 0.68 8.54 8.13
CA HIS A 67 1.67 8.52 9.21
C HIS A 67 1.84 7.14 9.85
N LEU A 68 1.86 6.11 9.01
CA LEU A 68 2.06 4.75 9.49
C LEU A 68 3.53 4.43 9.64
N THR A 69 3.89 3.79 10.76
CA THR A 69 5.23 3.23 10.93
C THR A 69 5.31 1.91 10.16
N ASN A 70 6.50 1.33 10.08
CA ASN A 70 6.68 0.04 9.42
C ASN A 70 5.83 -1.05 10.08
N GLU A 71 5.74 -1.05 11.40
CA GLU A 71 4.90 -2.00 12.12
C GLU A 71 3.42 -1.82 11.80
N GLN A 72 2.97 -0.57 11.77
CA GLN A 72 1.58 -0.24 11.44
C GLN A 72 1.26 -0.59 9.99
N LEU A 73 2.23 -0.43 9.09
CA LEU A 73 2.06 -0.85 7.70
C LEU A 73 1.78 -2.35 7.63
N ASN A 74 2.58 -3.15 8.33
CA ASN A 74 2.39 -4.60 8.36
C ASN A 74 1.03 -4.97 8.93
N GLU A 75 0.61 -4.32 10.01
CA GLU A 75 -0.69 -4.57 10.62
C GLU A 75 -1.83 -4.25 9.67
N GLN A 76 -1.75 -3.13 8.95
CA GLN A 76 -2.78 -2.74 7.99
C GLN A 76 -2.83 -3.69 6.81
N LEU A 77 -1.69 -4.11 6.29
CA LEU A 77 -1.65 -5.05 5.19
C LEU A 77 -2.29 -6.38 5.57
N GLU A 78 -2.05 -6.84 6.79
CA GLU A 78 -2.64 -8.08 7.28
C GLU A 78 -4.17 -7.94 7.40
N GLU A 79 -4.64 -6.80 7.91
CA GLU A 79 -6.06 -6.52 8.00
C GLU A 79 -6.73 -6.51 6.63
N ILE A 80 -6.12 -5.78 5.68
CA ILE A 80 -6.67 -5.65 4.33
C ILE A 80 -6.72 -7.01 3.63
N LYS A 81 -5.68 -7.81 3.80
CA LYS A 81 -5.61 -9.15 3.22
C LYS A 81 -6.77 -10.03 3.68
N ASN A 82 -7.26 -9.81 4.89
CA ASN A 82 -8.33 -10.59 5.49
C ASN A 82 -9.71 -9.95 5.37
N TYR A 83 -9.85 -8.87 4.63
CA TYR A 83 -11.15 -8.25 4.38
C TYR A 83 -12.02 -9.18 3.52
N GLU A 84 -13.28 -9.16 3.80
CA GLU A 84 -14.26 -9.94 3.05
C GLU A 84 -15.00 -9.13 2.00
#